data_e778a28345c9323fca933df67d978aef
#
_entry.id   e778a28345c9323fca933df67d978aef
#
_cell.length_a   1.000
_cell.length_b   1.000
_cell.length_c   1.000
_cell.angle_alpha   90.00
_cell.angle_beta   90.00
_cell.angle_gamma   90.00
#
_symmetry.space_group_name_H-M   'P 1'
#
loop_
_entity.id
_entity.type
_entity.pdbx_description
1 polymer ?
#
loop_
_entity_poly.entity_id
_entity_poly.type
_entity_poly.pdbx_seq_one_letter_code
_entity_poly.pdbx_strand_id
1 'polypeptide(L)' 'MRTPRPEIVEHLREGFPAGCRVELLRMDDVQAPPIGTLGTVVGVDSVGTIHVNWDNGCGLGCAYGEDVCRRIDHD' A
#
# COMPACT_ATOMS: atom_id res chain seq x y z
N MET A 1 2.77 -16.98 5.71
CA MET A 1 3.19 -15.59 5.39
C MET A 1 4.26 -15.16 6.37
N ARG A 2 5.26 -14.48 5.88
CA ARG A 2 6.33 -13.99 6.72
C ARG A 2 6.08 -12.55 7.12
N THR A 3 6.31 -12.27 8.40
CA THR A 3 6.33 -10.91 8.88
C THR A 3 7.66 -10.28 8.48
N PRO A 4 7.68 -9.13 7.82
CA PRO A 4 8.94 -8.47 7.47
C PRO A 4 9.68 -8.01 8.73
N ARG A 5 10.99 -7.83 8.60
CA ARG A 5 11.81 -7.34 9.69
C ARG A 5 11.38 -5.92 10.07
N PRO A 6 11.57 -5.52 11.33
CA PRO A 6 11.21 -4.16 11.75
C PRO A 6 11.84 -3.06 10.89
N GLU A 7 13.08 -3.27 10.42
CA GLU A 7 13.75 -2.30 9.55
C GLU A 7 12.99 -2.09 8.24
N ILE A 8 12.43 -3.18 7.69
CA ILE A 8 11.65 -3.10 6.46
C ILE A 8 10.36 -2.34 6.71
N VAL A 9 9.69 -2.61 7.84
CA VAL A 9 8.47 -1.90 8.20
C VAL A 9 8.73 -0.40 8.35
N GLU A 10 9.84 -0.03 9.01
CA GLU A 10 10.21 1.37 9.12
C GLU A 10 10.49 2.01 7.78
N HIS A 11 11.17 1.26 6.91
CA HIS A 11 11.46 1.73 5.56
C HIS A 11 10.17 1.98 4.77
N LEU A 12 9.19 1.06 4.92
CA LEU A 12 7.88 1.23 4.29
C LEU A 12 7.16 2.47 4.82
N ARG A 13 7.24 2.69 6.14
CA ARG A 13 6.62 3.87 6.74
C ARG A 13 7.22 5.17 6.23
N GLU A 14 8.53 5.17 6.00
CA GLU A 14 9.21 6.36 5.46
C GLU A 14 8.84 6.58 4.00
N GLY A 15 8.74 5.50 3.22
CA GLY A 15 8.41 5.60 1.82
C GLY A 15 6.93 5.84 1.54
N PHE A 16 6.07 5.44 2.47
CA PHE A 16 4.61 5.55 2.31
C PHE A 16 3.99 6.21 3.53
N PRO A 17 4.30 7.48 3.77
CA PRO A 17 3.71 8.18 4.92
C PRO A 17 2.21 8.38 4.73
N ALA A 18 1.49 8.45 5.84
CA ALA A 18 0.06 8.70 5.81
C ALA A 18 -0.24 9.96 5.02
N GLY A 19 -1.23 9.90 4.15
CA GLY A 19 -1.61 11.01 3.30
C GLY A 19 -0.98 11.03 1.94
N CYS A 20 0.06 10.22 1.68
CA CYS A 20 0.65 10.20 0.34
C CYS A 20 -0.25 9.46 -0.65
N ARG A 21 -0.08 9.76 -1.93
CA ARG A 21 -0.86 9.14 -2.99
C ARG A 21 -0.09 7.98 -3.60
N VAL A 22 -0.81 6.93 -3.95
CA VAL A 22 -0.21 5.72 -4.53
C VAL A 22 -1.06 5.23 -5.69
N GLU A 23 -0.42 4.44 -6.54
CA GLU A 23 -1.09 3.75 -7.65
C GLU A 23 -0.92 2.25 -7.46
N LEU A 24 -1.99 1.48 -7.66
CA LEU A 24 -1.93 0.03 -7.55
C LEU A 24 -1.29 -0.54 -8.80
N LEU A 25 -0.22 -1.31 -8.61
CA LEU A 25 0.49 -1.95 -9.72
C LEU A 25 0.22 -3.45 -9.79
N ARG A 26 -0.01 -4.10 -8.64
CA ARG A 26 -0.25 -5.53 -8.60
C ARG A 26 -1.01 -5.91 -7.34
N MET A 27 -2.09 -6.64 -7.51
CA MET A 27 -2.82 -7.24 -6.38
C MET A 27 -3.61 -8.42 -6.94
N ASP A 28 -3.28 -9.60 -6.47
CA ASP A 28 -3.88 -10.84 -6.97
C ASP A 28 -4.98 -11.28 -6.01
N ASP A 29 -6.06 -10.52 -5.98
CA ASP A 29 -7.20 -10.76 -5.10
C ASP A 29 -8.47 -10.48 -5.88
N VAL A 30 -9.50 -11.33 -5.69
CA VAL A 30 -10.75 -11.18 -6.43
C VAL A 30 -11.46 -9.87 -6.10
N GLN A 31 -11.16 -9.27 -4.95
CA GLN A 31 -11.76 -8.01 -4.54
C GLN A 31 -10.85 -6.82 -4.77
N ALA A 32 -9.72 -7.04 -5.43
CA ALA A 32 -8.76 -5.97 -5.67
C ALA A 32 -9.37 -4.90 -6.57
N PRO A 33 -9.03 -3.62 -6.34
CA PRO A 33 -9.39 -2.59 -7.31
C PRO A 33 -8.63 -2.85 -8.62
N PRO A 34 -9.10 -2.29 -9.73
CA PRO A 34 -8.37 -2.46 -11.00
C PRO A 34 -6.95 -1.93 -10.88
N ILE A 35 -6.02 -2.57 -11.60
CA ILE A 35 -4.64 -2.08 -11.67
C ILE A 35 -4.67 -0.65 -12.23
N GLY A 36 -3.89 0.23 -11.65
CA GLY A 36 -3.89 1.65 -11.99
C GLY A 36 -4.78 2.50 -11.12
N THR A 37 -5.57 1.89 -10.23
CA THR A 37 -6.40 2.65 -9.29
C THR A 37 -5.49 3.45 -8.35
N LEU A 38 -5.88 4.69 -8.11
CA LEU A 38 -5.15 5.57 -7.19
C LEU A 38 -5.79 5.51 -5.80
N GLY A 39 -4.98 5.81 -4.80
CA GLY A 39 -5.46 5.83 -3.43
C GLY A 39 -4.60 6.71 -2.53
N THR A 40 -5.02 6.84 -1.30
CA THR A 40 -4.33 7.62 -0.27
C THR A 40 -3.92 6.70 0.86
N VAL A 41 -2.65 6.74 1.23
CA VAL A 41 -2.13 5.90 2.31
C VAL A 41 -2.68 6.39 3.65
N VAL A 42 -3.16 5.44 4.45
CA VAL A 42 -3.59 5.67 5.82
C VAL A 42 -2.42 5.45 6.78
N GLY A 43 -1.61 4.45 6.53
CA GLY A 43 -0.45 4.12 7.34
C GLY A 43 0.08 2.74 6.98
N VAL A 44 1.12 2.32 7.68
CA VAL A 44 1.73 0.98 7.52
C VAL A 44 1.71 0.30 8.88
N ASP A 45 1.19 -0.92 8.93
CA ASP A 45 1.12 -1.65 10.20
C ASP A 45 2.40 -2.46 10.44
N SER A 46 2.47 -3.14 11.58
CA SER A 46 3.67 -3.84 12.01
C SER A 46 3.96 -5.10 11.21
N VAL A 47 3.02 -5.58 10.42
CA VAL A 47 3.24 -6.73 9.54
C VAL A 47 3.56 -6.31 8.11
N GLY A 48 3.76 -5.01 7.88
CA GLY A 48 4.18 -4.51 6.57
C GLY A 48 3.05 -4.31 5.58
N THR A 49 1.81 -4.21 6.04
CA THR A 49 0.69 -3.89 5.16
C THR A 49 0.53 -2.38 5.07
N ILE A 50 0.54 -1.86 3.85
CA ILE A 50 0.26 -0.46 3.59
C ILE A 50 -1.25 -0.31 3.48
N HIS A 51 -1.85 0.35 4.45
CA HIS A 51 -3.29 0.56 4.44
C HIS A 51 -3.62 1.75 3.56
N VAL A 52 -4.50 1.52 2.60
CA VAL A 52 -4.82 2.51 1.56
C VAL A 52 -6.32 2.66 1.44
N ASN A 53 -6.79 3.88 1.38
CA ASN A 53 -8.13 4.19 0.95
C ASN A 53 -8.08 4.42 -0.56
N TRP A 54 -8.53 3.43 -1.31
CA TRP A 54 -8.53 3.51 -2.77
C TRP A 54 -9.68 4.41 -3.23
N ASP A 55 -9.45 5.17 -4.29
CA ASP A 55 -10.41 6.17 -4.75
C ASP A 55 -11.73 5.55 -5.21
N ASN A 56 -11.73 4.24 -5.52
CA ASN A 56 -12.97 3.54 -5.89
C ASN A 56 -13.78 3.06 -4.68
N GLY A 57 -13.38 3.41 -3.47
CA GLY A 57 -14.05 3.01 -2.24
C GLY A 57 -13.57 1.72 -1.63
N CYS A 58 -12.65 1.02 -2.27
CA CYS A 58 -12.07 -0.21 -1.73
C CYS A 58 -11.08 0.13 -0.61
N GLY A 59 -11.03 -0.70 0.45
CA GLY A 59 -10.12 -0.50 1.57
C GLY A 59 -9.07 -1.60 1.74
N LEU A 60 -8.80 -2.39 0.69
CA LEU A 60 -7.82 -3.46 0.77
C LEU A 60 -6.42 -2.89 0.93
N GLY A 61 -5.67 -3.40 1.91
CA GLY A 61 -4.28 -3.02 2.10
C GLY A 61 -3.35 -3.68 1.08
N CYS A 62 -2.19 -3.07 0.88
CA CYS A 62 -1.15 -3.56 -0.01
C CYS A 62 -0.12 -4.27 0.85
N ALA A 63 -0.02 -5.59 0.75
CA ALA A 63 0.83 -6.41 1.61
C ALA A 63 2.23 -6.51 1.03
N TYR A 64 3.23 -6.22 1.85
CA TYR A 64 4.63 -6.31 1.45
C TYR A 64 4.94 -7.73 0.96
N GLY A 65 5.57 -7.80 -0.20
CA GLY A 65 5.98 -9.08 -0.79
C GLY A 65 4.92 -9.78 -1.61
N GLU A 66 3.67 -9.34 -1.54
CA GLU A 66 2.57 -9.95 -2.30
C GLU A 66 1.94 -8.98 -3.27
N ASP A 67 1.69 -7.76 -2.81
CA ASP A 67 1.05 -6.73 -3.62
C ASP A 67 2.06 -5.63 -3.89
N VAL A 68 1.83 -4.84 -4.93
CA VAL A 68 2.74 -3.76 -5.28
C VAL A 68 1.94 -2.50 -5.55
N CYS A 69 2.30 -1.42 -4.87
CA CYS A 69 1.83 -0.10 -5.21
C CYS A 69 3.04 0.84 -5.27
N ARG A 70 2.90 1.95 -5.97
CA ARG A 70 3.97 2.93 -6.05
C ARG A 70 3.46 4.30 -5.65
N ARG A 71 4.33 5.05 -5.02
CA ARG A 71 4.03 6.42 -4.63
C ARG A 71 4.05 7.32 -5.87
N ILE A 72 3.06 8.18 -5.99
CA ILE A 72 2.91 9.05 -7.15
C ILE A 72 2.78 10.52 -6.76
N ASP A 73 3.31 10.87 -5.59
CA ASP A 73 3.22 12.24 -5.12
C ASP A 73 3.86 13.20 -6.11
N HIS A 74 3.19 14.30 -6.28
CA HIS A 74 3.73 15.43 -7.02
C HIS A 74 3.93 16.58 -6.05
N ASP A 75 4.94 17.31 -6.24
CA ASP A 75 5.19 18.49 -5.43
C ASP A 75 4.42 19.69 -5.92
#